data_bdcbd0086defec598cddd985f03e4ce6
#
_entry.id   bdcbd0086defec598cddd985f03e4ce6
#
_cell.length_a   1.000
_cell.length_b   1.000
_cell.length_c   1.000
_cell.angle_alpha   90.00
_cell.angle_beta   90.00
_cell.angle_gamma   90.00
#
_symmetry.space_group_name_H-M   'P 1'
#
loop_
_entity.id
_entity.type
_entity.pdbx_description
1 polymer ?
#
loop_
_entity_poly.entity_id
_entity_poly.type
_entity_poly.pdbx_seq_one_letter_code
_entity_poly.pdbx_strand_id
1 'polypeptide(L)'
;MNITENITKFTDLDKNDSLSSFMGHSAQQSHNVYQVFYDFLNETKPKRILEIGTALGGFTSFLKIVIDSLNLDTQILSYDISARPWYTDMINNGIDVRVENIFSDNFESVKQEVIDFIKSEGRTIVLCDGGWKIGEFNLLSKYIKEGDFILAHDYAYDKVTYESEIKNKIWNWCEITESDIQDAVFLNNLKSYQEDKFSKAVWVCKYK
;
A
#
# COMPACT_ATOMS: atom_id res chain seq x y z
N MET A 1 23.05 1.98 -9.47
CA MET A 1 22.61 0.59 -9.70
C MET A 1 21.17 0.69 -10.19
N ASN A 2 20.87 0.18 -11.38
CA ASN A 2 19.51 0.28 -11.91
C ASN A 2 18.67 -0.83 -11.23
N ILE A 3 17.85 -0.45 -10.24
CA ILE A 3 17.04 -1.40 -9.45
C ILE A 3 16.00 -2.10 -10.31
N THR A 4 15.54 -1.49 -11.39
CA THR A 4 14.60 -2.13 -12.32
C THR A 4 15.17 -3.46 -12.84
N GLU A 5 16.47 -3.54 -13.12
CA GLU A 5 17.13 -4.79 -13.55
C GLU A 5 17.23 -5.83 -12.42
N ASN A 6 17.29 -5.40 -11.16
CA ASN A 6 17.35 -6.31 -10.02
C ASN A 6 15.97 -6.74 -9.56
N ILE A 7 14.96 -5.86 -9.62
CA ILE A 7 13.58 -6.19 -9.27
C ILE A 7 13.01 -7.22 -10.24
N THR A 8 13.27 -7.10 -11.54
CA THR A 8 12.83 -8.07 -12.55
C THR A 8 13.36 -9.49 -12.33
N LYS A 9 14.44 -9.66 -11.58
CA LYS A 9 14.96 -11.00 -11.20
C LYS A 9 14.16 -11.65 -10.08
N PHE A 10 13.39 -10.89 -9.33
CA PHE A 10 12.61 -11.35 -8.18
C PHE A 10 11.11 -11.35 -8.45
N THR A 11 10.67 -10.79 -9.58
CA THR A 11 9.26 -10.75 -9.97
C THR A 11 8.98 -11.85 -10.97
N ASP A 12 8.16 -12.82 -10.61
CA ASP A 12 7.58 -13.76 -11.55
C ASP A 12 6.37 -13.10 -12.22
N LEU A 13 6.45 -13.01 -13.55
CA LEU A 13 5.32 -12.61 -14.38
C LEU A 13 4.47 -13.84 -14.62
N ASP A 14 3.36 -13.99 -13.92
CA ASP A 14 2.34 -14.91 -14.39
C ASP A 14 1.73 -14.34 -15.67
N LYS A 15 2.08 -14.95 -16.80
CA LYS A 15 1.67 -14.47 -18.14
C LYS A 15 0.17 -14.57 -18.40
N ASN A 16 -0.57 -15.26 -17.54
CA ASN A 16 -2.00 -15.51 -17.67
C ASN A 16 -2.83 -14.69 -16.69
N ASP A 17 -2.22 -14.09 -15.67
CA ASP A 17 -2.90 -13.27 -14.68
C ASP A 17 -2.19 -11.92 -14.56
N SER A 18 -2.97 -10.85 -14.38
CA SER A 18 -2.41 -9.52 -14.07
C SER A 18 -1.71 -9.44 -12.70
N LEU A 19 -1.73 -10.54 -11.95
CA LEU A 19 -1.12 -10.66 -10.64
C LEU A 19 0.39 -10.85 -10.74
N SER A 20 1.14 -10.01 -10.05
CA SER A 20 2.58 -10.19 -9.91
C SER A 20 2.92 -11.00 -8.67
N SER A 21 4.04 -11.71 -8.70
CA SER A 21 4.65 -12.30 -7.51
C SER A 21 6.03 -11.70 -7.23
N PHE A 22 6.48 -11.79 -5.99
CA PHE A 22 7.78 -11.35 -5.56
C PHE A 22 8.40 -12.40 -4.63
N MET A 23 9.60 -12.89 -4.99
CA MET A 23 10.31 -13.95 -4.26
C MET A 23 9.47 -15.22 -4.04
N GLY A 24 8.63 -15.59 -5.01
CA GLY A 24 7.76 -16.76 -4.93
C GLY A 24 6.47 -16.57 -4.15
N HIS A 25 6.19 -15.36 -3.65
CA HIS A 25 4.94 -15.00 -2.99
C HIS A 25 4.14 -14.05 -3.88
N SER A 26 2.84 -14.29 -4.03
CA SER A 26 1.98 -13.39 -4.77
C SER A 26 1.98 -12.01 -4.09
N ALA A 27 2.21 -10.97 -4.88
CA ALA A 27 2.11 -9.59 -4.44
C ALA A 27 0.70 -9.02 -4.62
N GLN A 28 -0.12 -9.67 -5.45
CA GLN A 28 -1.48 -9.22 -5.79
C GLN A 28 -1.51 -7.76 -6.25
N GLN A 29 -0.53 -7.39 -7.07
CA GLN A 29 -0.32 -6.03 -7.55
C GLN A 29 -0.11 -6.02 -9.06
N SER A 30 -0.43 -4.91 -9.72
CA SER A 30 -0.04 -4.69 -11.11
C SER A 30 1.49 -4.55 -11.24
N HIS A 31 2.05 -4.90 -12.40
CA HIS A 31 3.52 -4.84 -12.60
C HIS A 31 4.10 -3.43 -12.48
N ASN A 32 3.30 -2.40 -12.69
CA ASN A 32 3.74 -1.02 -12.60
C ASN A 32 4.06 -0.59 -11.15
N VAL A 33 3.56 -1.31 -10.15
CA VAL A 33 3.72 -0.96 -8.74
C VAL A 33 5.19 -0.87 -8.33
N TYR A 34 6.04 -1.77 -8.84
CA TYR A 34 7.42 -1.88 -8.39
C TYR A 34 8.24 -0.62 -8.64
N GLN A 35 8.18 -0.07 -9.86
CA GLN A 35 8.92 1.15 -10.18
C GLN A 35 8.31 2.36 -9.46
N VAL A 36 6.98 2.46 -9.42
CA VAL A 36 6.28 3.58 -8.78
C VAL A 36 6.64 3.64 -7.29
N PHE A 37 6.58 2.51 -6.57
CA PHE A 37 6.90 2.49 -5.15
C PHE A 37 8.39 2.61 -4.85
N TYR A 38 9.25 2.11 -5.72
CA TYR A 38 10.70 2.36 -5.59
C TYR A 38 11.00 3.86 -5.64
N ASP A 39 10.52 4.55 -6.68
CA ASP A 39 10.73 5.99 -6.84
C ASP A 39 10.13 6.76 -5.66
N PHE A 40 8.93 6.38 -5.24
CA PHE A 40 8.22 6.99 -4.13
C PHE A 40 8.97 6.87 -2.79
N LEU A 41 9.46 5.67 -2.46
CA LEU A 41 10.22 5.45 -1.22
C LEU A 41 11.57 6.16 -1.24
N ASN A 42 12.25 6.18 -2.41
CA ASN A 42 13.50 6.91 -2.57
C ASN A 42 13.33 8.43 -2.42
N GLU A 43 12.22 8.99 -2.90
CA GLU A 43 11.92 10.42 -2.79
C GLU A 43 11.46 10.79 -1.38
N THR A 44 10.54 10.02 -0.82
CA THR A 44 9.87 10.38 0.45
C THR A 44 10.63 9.98 1.69
N LYS A 45 11.46 8.92 1.63
CA LYS A 45 12.28 8.38 2.72
C LYS A 45 11.52 8.29 4.04
N PRO A 46 10.43 7.50 4.10
CA PRO A 46 9.58 7.43 5.28
C PRO A 46 10.33 6.83 6.47
N LYS A 47 9.91 7.22 7.68
CA LYS A 47 10.34 6.55 8.91
C LYS A 47 9.49 5.32 9.22
N ARG A 48 8.25 5.28 8.72
CA ARG A 48 7.30 4.20 8.95
C ARG A 48 6.45 3.91 7.74
N ILE A 49 6.12 2.64 7.56
CA ILE A 49 5.09 2.17 6.66
C ILE A 49 4.11 1.35 7.51
N LEU A 50 2.85 1.76 7.49
CA LEU A 50 1.72 0.98 8.00
C LEU A 50 1.02 0.36 6.79
N GLU A 51 0.91 -0.96 6.78
CA GLU A 51 0.21 -1.70 5.73
C GLU A 51 -0.99 -2.43 6.34
N ILE A 52 -2.16 -2.26 5.73
CA ILE A 52 -3.35 -3.04 6.01
C ILE A 52 -3.55 -4.00 4.84
N GLY A 53 -3.53 -5.32 5.13
CA GLY A 53 -3.59 -6.35 4.09
C GLY A 53 -2.22 -6.88 3.70
N THR A 54 -1.55 -7.64 4.57
CA THR A 54 -0.31 -8.37 4.25
C THR A 54 -0.54 -9.42 3.17
N ALA A 55 -1.72 -10.03 3.15
CA ALA A 55 -2.15 -11.07 2.22
C ALA A 55 -1.12 -12.19 2.04
N LEU A 56 -0.59 -12.39 0.84
CA LEU A 56 0.44 -13.39 0.55
C LEU A 56 1.87 -12.86 0.75
N GLY A 57 2.05 -11.60 1.19
CA GLY A 57 3.30 -11.02 1.64
C GLY A 57 4.29 -10.65 0.54
N GLY A 58 3.97 -10.87 -0.73
CA GLY A 58 4.89 -10.53 -1.82
C GLY A 58 5.15 -9.03 -1.92
N PHE A 59 4.11 -8.20 -1.78
CA PHE A 59 4.27 -6.75 -1.81
C PHE A 59 5.00 -6.20 -0.58
N THR A 60 4.65 -6.69 0.61
CA THR A 60 5.35 -6.34 1.86
C THR A 60 6.84 -6.67 1.80
N SER A 61 7.18 -7.85 1.26
CA SER A 61 8.58 -8.28 1.07
C SER A 61 9.32 -7.39 0.07
N PHE A 62 8.65 -6.97 -1.00
CA PHE A 62 9.19 -6.01 -1.95
C PHE A 62 9.51 -4.67 -1.28
N LEU A 63 8.59 -4.12 -0.49
CA LEU A 63 8.80 -2.87 0.25
C LEU A 63 10.05 -2.98 1.16
N LYS A 64 10.21 -4.09 1.87
CA LYS A 64 11.39 -4.34 2.73
C LYS A 64 12.69 -4.34 1.93
N ILE A 65 12.73 -5.03 0.79
CA ILE A 65 13.94 -5.07 -0.05
C ILE A 65 14.29 -3.69 -0.61
N VAL A 66 13.29 -2.90 -1.01
CA VAL A 66 13.52 -1.52 -1.45
C VAL A 66 14.11 -0.68 -0.33
N ILE A 67 13.53 -0.75 0.87
CA ILE A 67 14.01 -0.05 2.07
C ILE A 67 15.47 -0.39 2.34
N ASP A 68 15.82 -1.68 2.36
CA ASP A 68 17.18 -2.14 2.61
C ASP A 68 18.15 -1.68 1.52
N SER A 69 17.75 -1.77 0.25
CA SER A 69 18.58 -1.36 -0.89
C SER A 69 18.86 0.14 -0.93
N LEU A 70 17.93 0.93 -0.42
CA LEU A 70 18.06 2.39 -0.29
C LEU A 70 18.73 2.81 1.03
N ASN A 71 19.11 1.86 1.90
CA ASN A 71 19.63 2.09 3.25
C ASN A 71 18.73 3.04 4.07
N LEU A 72 17.42 2.85 3.98
CA LEU A 72 16.46 3.64 4.75
C LEU A 72 16.26 3.02 6.13
N ASP A 73 16.23 3.86 7.16
CA ASP A 73 15.83 3.49 8.52
C ASP A 73 14.31 3.60 8.63
N THR A 74 13.62 2.62 8.03
CA THR A 74 12.16 2.59 7.93
C THR A 74 11.61 1.35 8.60
N GLN A 75 10.71 1.52 9.54
CA GLN A 75 9.95 0.43 10.17
C GLN A 75 8.72 0.08 9.29
N ILE A 76 8.49 -1.21 9.05
CA ILE A 76 7.26 -1.73 8.46
C ILE A 76 6.44 -2.41 9.55
N LEU A 77 5.18 -2.00 9.68
CA LEU A 77 4.15 -2.63 10.48
C LEU A 77 3.01 -3.03 9.54
N SER A 78 2.76 -4.32 9.41
CA SER A 78 1.77 -4.88 8.49
C SER A 78 0.74 -5.71 9.25
N TYR A 79 -0.54 -5.51 8.94
CA TYR A 79 -1.65 -6.22 9.57
C TYR A 79 -2.42 -7.06 8.55
N ASP A 80 -2.80 -8.27 8.99
CA ASP A 80 -3.74 -9.14 8.28
C ASP A 80 -4.67 -9.83 9.27
N ILE A 81 -5.87 -10.20 8.82
CA ILE A 81 -6.82 -10.96 9.64
C ILE A 81 -6.55 -12.48 9.62
N SER A 82 -5.67 -12.93 8.70
CA SER A 82 -5.39 -14.34 8.46
C SER A 82 -3.90 -14.65 8.53
N ALA A 83 -3.51 -15.59 9.37
CA ALA A 83 -2.13 -16.06 9.45
C ALA A 83 -1.70 -16.82 8.19
N ARG A 84 -0.43 -16.65 7.81
CA ARG A 84 0.23 -17.45 6.76
C ARG A 84 1.51 -18.07 7.31
N PRO A 85 1.88 -19.30 6.89
CA PRO A 85 3.07 -19.98 7.41
C PRO A 85 4.37 -19.18 7.27
N TRP A 86 4.52 -18.43 6.18
CA TRP A 86 5.72 -17.65 5.87
C TRP A 86 5.81 -16.29 6.59
N TYR A 87 4.79 -15.88 7.35
CA TYR A 87 4.89 -14.65 8.15
C TYR A 87 6.02 -14.72 9.19
N THR A 88 6.35 -15.94 9.67
CA THR A 88 7.52 -16.14 10.52
C THR A 88 8.82 -15.72 9.84
N ASP A 89 8.97 -16.02 8.54
CA ASP A 89 10.16 -15.63 7.78
C ASP A 89 10.20 -14.12 7.55
N MET A 90 9.07 -13.47 7.32
CA MET A 90 8.98 -12.01 7.21
C MET A 90 9.38 -11.33 8.53
N ILE A 91 8.92 -11.84 9.65
CA ILE A 91 9.27 -11.34 10.99
C ILE A 91 10.77 -11.50 11.25
N ASN A 92 11.36 -12.65 10.92
CA ASN A 92 12.79 -12.89 11.04
C ASN A 92 13.64 -11.95 10.15
N ASN A 93 13.05 -11.44 9.08
CA ASN A 93 13.66 -10.43 8.19
C ASN A 93 13.35 -8.98 8.59
N GLY A 94 12.81 -8.75 9.79
CA GLY A 94 12.63 -7.42 10.37
C GLY A 94 11.37 -6.69 9.95
N ILE A 95 10.34 -7.43 9.51
CA ILE A 95 9.00 -6.88 9.25
C ILE A 95 8.12 -7.22 10.46
N ASP A 96 7.46 -6.23 11.07
CA ASP A 96 6.48 -6.48 12.13
C ASP A 96 5.14 -6.84 11.49
N VAL A 97 4.89 -8.16 11.35
CA VAL A 97 3.62 -8.68 10.81
C VAL A 97 2.73 -9.14 11.96
N ARG A 98 1.51 -8.63 12.02
CA ARG A 98 0.53 -8.93 13.07
C ARG A 98 -0.76 -9.48 12.48
N VAL A 99 -1.25 -10.58 13.09
CA VAL A 99 -2.47 -11.26 12.65
C VAL A 99 -3.59 -10.87 13.60
N GLU A 100 -4.29 -9.80 13.25
CA GLU A 100 -5.43 -9.32 14.04
C GLU A 100 -6.28 -8.30 13.26
N ASN A 101 -7.55 -8.19 13.62
CA ASN A 101 -8.39 -7.09 13.16
C ASN A 101 -8.13 -5.85 14.04
N ILE A 102 -7.74 -4.76 13.40
CA ILE A 102 -7.44 -3.49 14.07
C ILE A 102 -8.63 -2.52 14.09
N PHE A 103 -9.68 -2.81 13.35
CA PHE A 103 -10.87 -1.97 13.22
C PHE A 103 -12.02 -2.49 14.07
N SER A 104 -12.90 -1.59 14.53
CA SER A 104 -14.22 -1.98 15.03
C SER A 104 -15.09 -2.51 13.88
N ASP A 105 -16.12 -3.31 14.21
CA ASP A 105 -16.99 -3.99 13.23
C ASP A 105 -17.65 -3.04 12.21
N ASN A 106 -17.87 -1.79 12.59
CA ASN A 106 -18.47 -0.74 11.75
C ASN A 106 -17.45 0.28 11.20
N PHE A 107 -16.15 0.04 11.37
CA PHE A 107 -15.06 0.96 10.99
C PHE A 107 -15.20 2.39 11.55
N GLU A 108 -15.76 2.52 12.72
CA GLU A 108 -15.84 3.82 13.43
C GLU A 108 -14.57 4.14 14.21
N SER A 109 -13.83 3.10 14.60
CA SER A 109 -12.59 3.24 15.37
C SER A 109 -11.52 2.25 14.93
N VAL A 110 -10.29 2.59 15.26
CA VAL A 110 -9.09 1.76 15.07
C VAL A 110 -8.34 1.67 16.39
N LYS A 111 -7.58 0.61 16.60
CA LYS A 111 -6.77 0.40 17.80
C LYS A 111 -5.84 1.58 18.06
N GLN A 112 -5.68 1.97 19.34
CA GLN A 112 -4.87 3.10 19.75
C GLN A 112 -3.41 2.96 19.32
N GLU A 113 -2.83 1.77 19.37
CA GLU A 113 -1.46 1.52 18.92
C GLU A 113 -1.21 1.86 17.46
N VAL A 114 -2.21 1.66 16.58
CA VAL A 114 -2.15 2.06 15.17
C VAL A 114 -2.14 3.59 15.03
N ILE A 115 -2.98 4.26 15.82
CA ILE A 115 -3.01 5.73 15.87
C ILE A 115 -1.65 6.27 16.36
N ASP A 116 -1.09 5.68 17.39
CA ASP A 116 0.20 6.08 17.96
C ASP A 116 1.34 5.83 16.96
N PHE A 117 1.30 4.73 16.22
CA PHE A 117 2.26 4.44 15.16
C PHE A 117 2.20 5.50 14.04
N ILE A 118 1.00 5.86 13.56
CA ILE A 118 0.82 6.90 12.54
C ILE A 118 1.32 8.26 13.05
N LYS A 119 0.96 8.62 14.30
CA LYS A 119 1.26 9.93 14.87
C LYS A 119 2.69 10.11 15.38
N SER A 120 3.47 9.04 15.46
CA SER A 120 4.88 9.10 15.90
C SER A 120 5.70 10.07 15.05
N GLU A 121 6.80 10.60 15.58
CA GLU A 121 7.68 11.57 14.92
C GLU A 121 8.27 11.01 13.61
N GLY A 122 8.35 11.84 12.57
CA GLY A 122 8.82 11.49 11.23
C GLY A 122 7.70 11.03 10.32
N ARG A 123 8.00 10.95 9.04
CA ARG A 123 7.03 10.64 7.97
C ARG A 123 6.50 9.22 8.08
N THR A 124 5.20 9.08 7.95
CA THR A 124 4.49 7.81 7.85
C THR A 124 3.81 7.67 6.49
N ILE A 125 3.90 6.49 5.90
CA ILE A 125 3.11 6.08 4.75
C ILE A 125 2.09 5.05 5.25
N VAL A 126 0.80 5.27 4.95
CA VAL A 126 -0.29 4.36 5.25
C VAL A 126 -0.78 3.73 3.96
N LEU A 127 -0.78 2.40 3.89
CA LEU A 127 -1.21 1.60 2.75
C LEU A 127 -2.50 0.86 3.10
N CYS A 128 -3.60 1.21 2.43
CA CYS A 128 -4.91 0.58 2.57
C CYS A 128 -5.08 -0.44 1.44
N ASP A 129 -4.74 -1.69 1.71
CA ASP A 129 -4.83 -2.82 0.78
C ASP A 129 -5.51 -4.04 1.41
N GLY A 130 -6.33 -3.80 2.43
CA GLY A 130 -7.09 -4.82 3.12
C GLY A 130 -8.43 -5.14 2.45
N GLY A 131 -9.34 -5.70 3.24
CA GLY A 131 -10.64 -6.17 2.74
C GLY A 131 -11.68 -5.07 2.50
N TRP A 132 -11.50 -3.86 3.03
CA TRP A 132 -12.41 -2.74 2.81
C TRP A 132 -11.68 -1.40 2.71
N LYS A 133 -11.01 -1.21 1.61
CA LYS A 133 -10.14 -0.07 1.31
C LYS A 133 -10.81 1.30 1.51
N ILE A 134 -12.10 1.43 1.20
CA ILE A 134 -12.88 2.66 1.43
C ILE A 134 -12.93 3.00 2.93
N GLY A 135 -13.30 2.03 3.77
CA GLY A 135 -13.36 2.23 5.22
C GLY A 135 -11.99 2.49 5.84
N GLU A 136 -10.99 1.74 5.41
CA GLU A 136 -9.60 1.89 5.83
C GLU A 136 -9.10 3.31 5.52
N PHE A 137 -9.22 3.76 4.27
CA PHE A 137 -8.80 5.09 3.85
C PHE A 137 -9.53 6.19 4.61
N ASN A 138 -10.87 6.14 4.65
CA ASN A 138 -11.69 7.18 5.27
C ASN A 138 -11.46 7.29 6.78
N LEU A 139 -11.17 6.18 7.45
CA LEU A 139 -10.87 6.19 8.88
C LEU A 139 -9.44 6.63 9.16
N LEU A 140 -8.44 6.03 8.49
CA LEU A 140 -7.04 6.26 8.80
C LEU A 140 -6.55 7.65 8.36
N SER A 141 -7.17 8.24 7.32
CA SER A 141 -6.86 9.61 6.86
C SER A 141 -7.02 10.68 7.95
N LYS A 142 -7.85 10.43 8.97
CA LYS A 142 -8.05 11.34 10.11
C LYS A 142 -6.82 11.46 11.01
N TYR A 143 -5.94 10.48 10.97
CA TYR A 143 -4.80 10.37 11.90
C TYR A 143 -3.47 10.77 11.28
N ILE A 144 -3.37 10.84 9.94
CA ILE A 144 -2.14 11.27 9.29
C ILE A 144 -1.84 12.74 9.61
N LYS A 145 -0.55 13.06 9.76
CA LYS A 145 -0.04 14.39 10.07
C LYS A 145 0.63 15.03 8.87
N GLU A 146 0.98 16.28 8.96
CA GLU A 146 1.69 17.04 7.90
C GLU A 146 2.96 16.29 7.45
N GLY A 147 3.08 16.10 6.13
CA GLY A 147 4.16 15.36 5.49
C GLY A 147 3.95 13.85 5.41
N ASP A 148 2.86 13.30 5.95
CA ASP A 148 2.49 11.89 5.79
C ASP A 148 1.73 11.65 4.48
N PHE A 149 1.69 10.37 4.09
CA PHE A 149 0.95 9.90 2.92
C PHE A 149 -0.04 8.80 3.30
N ILE A 150 -1.17 8.77 2.58
CA ILE A 150 -2.13 7.67 2.63
C ILE A 150 -2.46 7.23 1.21
N LEU A 151 -2.42 5.92 0.99
CA LEU A 151 -2.64 5.29 -0.30
C LEU A 151 -3.70 4.20 -0.18
N ALA A 152 -4.43 3.95 -1.26
CA ALA A 152 -5.31 2.80 -1.36
C ALA A 152 -5.16 2.11 -2.72
N HIS A 153 -5.18 0.77 -2.70
CA HIS A 153 -5.10 -0.10 -3.88
C HIS A 153 -6.48 -0.33 -4.50
N ASP A 154 -6.49 -0.98 -5.68
CA ASP A 154 -7.70 -1.26 -6.48
C ASP A 154 -8.47 0.01 -6.85
N TYR A 155 -7.72 1.08 -7.10
CA TYR A 155 -8.26 2.40 -7.39
C TYR A 155 -8.46 2.65 -8.89
N ALA A 156 -9.56 3.31 -9.20
CA ALA A 156 -9.75 4.05 -10.45
C ALA A 156 -10.38 5.41 -10.14
N TYR A 157 -10.15 6.41 -10.99
CA TYR A 157 -10.78 7.72 -10.80
C TYR A 157 -12.31 7.60 -10.71
N ASP A 158 -12.91 6.84 -11.65
CA ASP A 158 -14.32 6.46 -11.65
C ASP A 158 -14.52 5.12 -12.39
N LYS A 159 -15.76 4.64 -12.39
CA LYS A 159 -16.12 3.39 -13.08
C LYS A 159 -15.93 3.45 -14.60
N VAL A 160 -16.07 4.61 -15.23
CA VAL A 160 -15.87 4.79 -16.67
C VAL A 160 -14.41 4.62 -17.01
N THR A 161 -13.53 5.29 -16.27
CA THR A 161 -12.07 5.13 -16.38
C THR A 161 -11.64 3.68 -16.14
N TYR A 162 -12.19 3.03 -15.11
CA TYR A 162 -11.91 1.61 -14.86
C TYR A 162 -12.23 0.74 -16.08
N GLU A 163 -13.46 0.81 -16.59
CA GLU A 163 -13.92 -0.05 -17.71
C GLU A 163 -13.17 0.26 -19.02
N SER A 164 -12.82 1.53 -19.27
CA SER A 164 -12.20 1.93 -20.53
C SER A 164 -10.67 1.81 -20.57
N GLU A 165 -9.99 2.03 -19.44
CA GLU A 165 -8.53 2.19 -19.40
C GLU A 165 -7.79 1.12 -18.58
N ILE A 166 -8.44 0.55 -17.55
CA ILE A 166 -7.78 -0.31 -16.57
C ILE A 166 -8.16 -1.77 -16.77
N LYS A 167 -9.45 -2.08 -16.80
CA LYS A 167 -9.98 -3.44 -16.85
C LYS A 167 -9.46 -4.23 -18.06
N ASN A 168 -8.98 -5.44 -17.82
CA ASN A 168 -8.34 -6.32 -18.81
C ASN A 168 -7.08 -5.76 -19.49
N LYS A 169 -6.56 -4.63 -19.03
CA LYS A 169 -5.35 -3.99 -19.58
C LYS A 169 -4.25 -3.86 -18.54
N ILE A 170 -4.62 -3.48 -17.33
CA ILE A 170 -3.70 -3.23 -16.21
C ILE A 170 -4.10 -4.08 -15.01
N TRP A 171 -5.42 -4.06 -14.66
CA TRP A 171 -5.93 -4.65 -13.44
C TRP A 171 -7.41 -5.02 -13.55
N ASN A 172 -7.86 -6.07 -12.85
CA ASN A 172 -9.21 -6.61 -13.00
C ASN A 172 -10.15 -6.30 -11.84
N TRP A 173 -9.70 -5.52 -10.87
CA TRP A 173 -10.50 -5.10 -9.71
C TRP A 173 -10.55 -3.59 -9.60
N CYS A 174 -11.67 -3.06 -9.11
CA CYS A 174 -11.84 -1.66 -8.75
C CYS A 174 -12.75 -1.62 -7.53
N GLU A 175 -12.16 -1.46 -6.36
CA GLU A 175 -12.86 -1.46 -5.09
C GLU A 175 -13.04 -0.05 -4.51
N ILE A 176 -12.30 0.93 -5.02
CA ILE A 176 -12.31 2.30 -4.55
C ILE A 176 -12.20 3.29 -5.73
N THR A 177 -12.96 4.38 -5.65
CA THR A 177 -12.95 5.49 -6.62
C THR A 177 -12.72 6.83 -5.90
N GLU A 178 -12.44 7.90 -6.67
CA GLU A 178 -12.28 9.24 -6.09
C GLU A 178 -13.52 9.68 -5.31
N SER A 179 -14.73 9.34 -5.79
CA SER A 179 -15.98 9.67 -5.11
C SER A 179 -16.14 9.00 -3.73
N ASP A 180 -15.51 7.84 -3.51
CA ASP A 180 -15.59 7.11 -2.25
C ASP A 180 -14.73 7.74 -1.13
N ILE A 181 -13.76 8.57 -1.52
CA ILE A 181 -12.80 9.20 -0.59
C ILE A 181 -12.87 10.73 -0.56
N GLN A 182 -13.65 11.36 -1.44
CA GLN A 182 -13.69 12.82 -1.59
C GLN A 182 -13.99 13.57 -0.29
N ASP A 183 -14.87 13.05 0.55
CA ASP A 183 -15.19 13.67 1.84
C ASP A 183 -14.03 13.60 2.81
N ALA A 184 -13.34 12.47 2.88
CA ALA A 184 -12.14 12.30 3.70
C ALA A 184 -11.00 13.20 3.21
N VAL A 185 -10.83 13.31 1.90
CA VAL A 185 -9.84 14.20 1.27
C VAL A 185 -10.12 15.65 1.65
N PHE A 186 -11.37 16.10 1.52
CA PHE A 186 -11.79 17.46 1.86
C PHE A 186 -11.65 17.76 3.35
N LEU A 187 -12.22 16.91 4.21
CA LEU A 187 -12.25 17.12 5.68
C LEU A 187 -10.85 17.09 6.31
N ASN A 188 -9.92 16.33 5.76
CA ASN A 188 -8.56 16.21 6.28
C ASN A 188 -7.54 17.07 5.52
N ASN A 189 -7.98 17.92 4.57
CA ASN A 189 -7.14 18.79 3.73
C ASN A 189 -6.05 18.02 2.96
N LEU A 190 -6.41 16.85 2.43
CA LEU A 190 -5.48 16.04 1.66
C LEU A 190 -5.32 16.55 0.24
N LYS A 191 -4.14 16.36 -0.34
CA LYS A 191 -3.80 16.73 -1.71
C LYS A 191 -3.37 15.50 -2.50
N SER A 192 -3.64 15.47 -3.80
CA SER A 192 -3.15 14.42 -4.70
C SER A 192 -1.63 14.48 -4.83
N TYR A 193 -1.00 13.30 -4.89
CA TYR A 193 0.43 13.17 -5.09
C TYR A 193 0.71 12.25 -6.27
N GLN A 194 1.41 12.76 -7.29
CA GLN A 194 1.84 12.03 -8.49
C GLN A 194 0.74 11.12 -9.10
N GLU A 195 -0.47 11.65 -9.20
CA GLU A 195 -1.67 10.91 -9.59
C GLU A 195 -1.48 10.10 -10.89
N ASP A 196 -0.85 10.71 -11.92
CA ASP A 196 -0.54 10.05 -13.19
C ASP A 196 0.36 8.81 -13.06
N LYS A 197 1.19 8.75 -12.03
CA LYS A 197 2.05 7.60 -11.79
C LYS A 197 1.34 6.52 -10.99
N PHE A 198 0.68 6.91 -9.90
CA PHE A 198 -0.01 5.97 -9.03
C PHE A 198 -1.22 5.31 -9.69
N SER A 199 -1.99 6.05 -10.50
CA SER A 199 -3.13 5.48 -11.25
C SER A 199 -2.70 4.35 -12.21
N LYS A 200 -1.49 4.43 -12.80
CA LYS A 200 -0.93 3.35 -13.62
C LYS A 200 -0.59 2.08 -12.83
N ALA A 201 -0.39 2.22 -11.53
CA ALA A 201 -0.20 1.11 -10.60
C ALA A 201 -1.50 0.71 -9.88
N VAL A 202 -2.62 1.34 -10.23
CA VAL A 202 -3.96 1.14 -9.63
C VAL A 202 -4.03 1.53 -8.16
N TRP A 203 -3.24 2.53 -7.80
CA TRP A 203 -3.24 3.15 -6.48
C TRP A 203 -3.69 4.61 -6.55
N VAL A 204 -4.36 5.07 -5.52
CA VAL A 204 -4.47 6.49 -5.21
C VAL A 204 -3.43 6.86 -4.17
N CYS A 205 -2.83 8.03 -4.29
CA CYS A 205 -1.90 8.56 -3.30
C CYS A 205 -2.30 9.99 -2.93
N LYS A 206 -2.59 10.19 -1.65
CA LYS A 206 -2.89 11.51 -1.08
C LYS A 206 -1.89 11.82 0.04
N TYR A 207 -1.63 13.11 0.28
CA TYR A 207 -0.73 13.56 1.36
C TYR A 207 -1.33 14.75 2.12
N LYS A 208 -0.85 14.95 3.31
CA LYS A 208 -1.24 16.08 4.17
C LYS A 208 -0.17 17.15 4.24
#